data_4dfc9326e5ddacc4ffa9536a6a310df5
#
_entry.id   4dfc9326e5ddacc4ffa9536a6a310df5
#
_cell.length_a   1.000
_cell.length_b   1.000
_cell.length_c   1.000
_cell.angle_alpha   90.00
_cell.angle_beta   90.00
_cell.angle_gamma   90.00
#
_symmetry.space_group_name_H-M   'P 1'
#
loop_
_entity.id
_entity.type
_entity.pdbx_description
1 polymer ?
#
loop_
_entity_poly.entity_id
_entity_poly.type
_entity_poly.pdbx_seq_one_letter_code
_entity_poly.pdbx_strand_id
1 'polypeptide(L)'
;MRILLTLIFLISNLVLSQTNTQTDFRSALTGESTNFGTSFFYNQPSKVILGSAYLFDEWNNDGEIQTLTGERFLVRNINLNISRNAFEAKINDNDSIFSFNFNNIKQIIINGKYYKNYFNNEDNRVYELVYSGKTFSILKGFTVKLVTGSGNPMVNRSNDKYVKKESYFIRSTDKKTIESFKMNKRSLNKLFENKLKDVSRILAFIDSVNLSYKDEKDVIRMLEFAFDK
;
A
#
# COMPACT_ATOMS: atom_id res chain seq x y z
N MET A 1 40.11 -22.15 -32.42
CA MET A 1 40.00 -20.95 -31.58
C MET A 1 39.08 -19.86 -32.13
N ARG A 2 38.98 -19.62 -33.43
CA ARG A 2 38.09 -18.61 -34.06
C ARG A 2 36.59 -18.96 -33.98
N ILE A 3 36.23 -20.23 -34.03
CA ILE A 3 34.81 -20.68 -33.99
C ILE A 3 34.20 -20.57 -32.57
N LEU A 4 35.03 -20.73 -31.52
CA LEU A 4 34.61 -20.62 -30.12
C LEU A 4 34.27 -19.17 -29.73
N LEU A 5 34.97 -18.20 -30.30
CA LEU A 5 34.73 -16.77 -30.06
C LEU A 5 33.41 -16.28 -30.72
N THR A 6 33.03 -16.82 -31.88
CA THR A 6 31.78 -16.48 -32.53
C THR A 6 30.57 -17.06 -31.81
N LEU A 7 30.69 -18.21 -31.16
CA LEU A 7 29.62 -18.82 -30.37
C LEU A 7 29.30 -18.04 -29.10
N ILE A 8 30.33 -17.47 -28.45
CA ILE A 8 30.18 -16.64 -27.24
C ILE A 8 29.48 -15.30 -27.57
N PHE A 9 29.73 -14.75 -28.77
CA PHE A 9 29.07 -13.52 -29.21
C PHE A 9 27.59 -13.68 -29.57
N LEU A 10 27.17 -14.90 -29.98
CA LEU A 10 25.77 -15.21 -30.27
C LEU A 10 24.93 -15.42 -29.01
N ILE A 11 25.53 -15.89 -27.90
CA ILE A 11 24.81 -16.12 -26.64
C ILE A 11 24.55 -14.81 -25.90
N SER A 12 25.40 -13.79 -26.07
CA SER A 12 25.24 -12.50 -25.40
C SER A 12 24.02 -11.67 -25.88
N ASN A 13 23.44 -11.98 -27.04
CA ASN A 13 22.27 -11.27 -27.55
C ASN A 13 20.91 -11.88 -27.12
N LEU A 14 20.91 -13.02 -26.43
CA LEU A 14 19.67 -13.65 -25.95
C LEU A 14 19.21 -13.19 -24.56
N VAL A 15 20.01 -12.37 -23.87
CA VAL A 15 19.71 -11.97 -22.47
C VAL A 15 18.99 -10.61 -22.38
N LEU A 16 18.77 -9.89 -23.49
CA LEU A 16 18.25 -8.51 -23.47
C LEU A 16 16.77 -8.35 -23.85
N SER A 17 15.97 -9.40 -23.86
CA SER A 17 14.54 -9.25 -24.19
C SER A 17 13.61 -9.66 -23.05
N GLN A 18 13.81 -9.09 -21.86
CA GLN A 18 12.71 -8.90 -20.94
C GLN A 18 12.22 -7.46 -21.06
N THR A 19 11.54 -7.16 -22.14
CA THR A 19 10.70 -5.97 -22.21
C THR A 19 9.58 -6.15 -21.18
N ASN A 20 9.68 -5.50 -20.04
CA ASN A 20 8.56 -5.26 -19.16
C ASN A 20 7.55 -4.40 -19.95
N THR A 21 6.68 -5.04 -20.69
CA THR A 21 5.60 -4.36 -21.40
C THR A 21 4.59 -3.90 -20.35
N GLN A 22 4.71 -2.64 -19.97
CA GLN A 22 3.78 -1.98 -19.09
C GLN A 22 2.58 -1.55 -19.94
N THR A 23 1.44 -2.20 -19.77
CA THR A 23 0.23 -1.93 -20.54
C THR A 23 -0.63 -0.89 -19.80
N ASP A 24 -1.16 0.10 -20.53
CA ASP A 24 -2.14 1.02 -19.99
C ASP A 24 -3.43 0.25 -19.63
N PHE A 25 -3.91 0.43 -18.41
CA PHE A 25 -5.10 -0.25 -17.91
C PHE A 25 -6.35 0.02 -18.78
N ARG A 26 -6.46 1.20 -19.40
CA ARG A 26 -7.57 1.53 -20.31
C ARG A 26 -7.63 0.61 -21.51
N SER A 27 -6.49 0.20 -22.07
CA SER A 27 -6.44 -0.74 -23.19
C SER A 27 -6.82 -2.16 -22.76
N ALA A 28 -6.59 -2.53 -21.50
CA ALA A 28 -6.99 -3.83 -20.95
C ALA A 28 -8.51 -3.93 -20.70
N LEU A 29 -9.21 -2.80 -20.47
CA LEU A 29 -10.68 -2.76 -20.30
C LEU A 29 -11.44 -2.97 -21.62
N THR A 30 -10.82 -2.73 -22.77
CA THR A 30 -11.43 -2.96 -24.11
C THR A 30 -11.31 -4.41 -24.58
N GLY A 31 -10.53 -5.25 -23.88
CA GLY A 31 -10.40 -6.69 -24.12
C GLY A 31 -11.45 -7.50 -23.36
N GLU A 32 -11.68 -8.74 -23.78
CA GLU A 32 -12.76 -9.63 -23.35
C GLU A 32 -12.78 -10.05 -21.86
N SER A 33 -11.90 -9.54 -21.00
CA SER A 33 -11.82 -10.02 -19.61
C SER A 33 -11.72 -8.88 -18.59
N THR A 34 -12.86 -8.54 -18.01
CA THR A 34 -12.97 -7.60 -16.87
C THR A 34 -12.95 -8.29 -15.52
N ASN A 35 -12.10 -9.29 -15.32
CA ASN A 35 -11.93 -9.94 -14.01
C ASN A 35 -11.31 -9.03 -12.93
N PHE A 36 -11.04 -7.75 -13.25
CA PHE A 36 -10.37 -6.79 -12.37
C PHE A 36 -11.32 -5.93 -11.53
N GLY A 37 -12.60 -5.85 -11.89
CA GLY A 37 -13.53 -5.01 -11.13
C GLY A 37 -14.82 -4.64 -11.87
N THR A 38 -15.53 -3.66 -11.35
CA THR A 38 -16.78 -3.15 -11.90
C THR A 38 -16.79 -1.64 -11.98
N SER A 39 -17.45 -1.09 -13.01
CA SER A 39 -17.68 0.36 -13.17
C SER A 39 -19.02 0.77 -12.60
N PHE A 40 -19.09 1.93 -11.97
CA PHE A 40 -20.32 2.54 -11.49
C PHE A 40 -20.27 4.07 -11.58
N PHE A 41 -21.44 4.70 -11.59
CA PHE A 41 -21.55 6.15 -11.53
C PHE A 41 -21.57 6.63 -10.09
N TYR A 42 -20.80 7.66 -9.79
CA TYR A 42 -20.82 8.30 -8.49
C TYR A 42 -21.83 9.44 -8.46
N ASN A 43 -22.91 9.27 -7.69
CA ASN A 43 -23.84 10.34 -7.39
C ASN A 43 -23.28 11.18 -6.23
N GLN A 44 -23.08 12.46 -6.45
CA GLN A 44 -22.67 13.36 -5.38
C GLN A 44 -23.77 13.47 -4.32
N PRO A 45 -23.44 13.36 -3.03
CA PRO A 45 -24.42 13.53 -1.97
C PRO A 45 -24.99 14.95 -1.98
N SER A 46 -26.27 15.11 -1.76
CA SER A 46 -26.96 16.42 -1.69
C SER A 46 -26.55 17.27 -0.48
N LYS A 47 -25.87 16.67 0.50
CA LYS A 47 -25.37 17.34 1.72
C LYS A 47 -23.86 17.51 1.65
N VAL A 48 -23.38 18.71 1.99
CA VAL A 48 -21.93 18.96 2.05
C VAL A 48 -21.31 18.17 3.20
N ILE A 49 -20.40 17.27 2.84
CA ILE A 49 -19.60 16.50 3.78
C ILE A 49 -18.14 16.97 3.63
N LEU A 50 -17.52 17.37 4.74
CA LEU A 50 -16.12 17.80 4.75
C LEU A 50 -15.16 16.60 4.70
N GLY A 51 -14.07 16.72 3.94
CA GLY A 51 -13.10 15.67 3.74
C GLY A 51 -13.60 14.58 2.81
N SER A 52 -12.95 13.42 2.85
CA SER A 52 -13.19 12.34 1.90
C SER A 52 -13.05 10.97 2.57
N ALA A 53 -13.81 9.98 2.08
CA ALA A 53 -13.64 8.57 2.44
C ALA A 53 -12.42 7.92 1.76
N TYR A 54 -11.75 8.63 0.87
CA TYR A 54 -10.57 8.17 0.14
C TYR A 54 -9.28 8.47 0.90
N LEU A 55 -8.25 7.64 0.67
CA LEU A 55 -6.95 7.79 1.32
C LEU A 55 -6.26 9.09 0.91
N PHE A 56 -6.21 9.35 -0.39
CA PHE A 56 -5.65 10.57 -0.96
C PHE A 56 -6.77 11.59 -1.19
N ASP A 57 -6.50 12.85 -0.90
CA ASP A 57 -7.49 13.91 -1.09
C ASP A 57 -7.69 14.21 -2.58
N GLU A 58 -6.64 14.05 -3.40
CA GLU A 58 -6.65 14.24 -4.83
C GLU A 58 -6.71 12.93 -5.61
N TRP A 59 -7.25 12.98 -6.84
CA TRP A 59 -7.35 11.81 -7.72
C TRP A 59 -6.20 11.69 -8.74
N ASN A 60 -5.27 12.63 -8.76
CA ASN A 60 -4.14 12.68 -9.69
C ASN A 60 -3.00 11.70 -9.33
N ASN A 61 -3.33 10.58 -8.70
CA ASN A 61 -2.35 9.57 -8.33
C ASN A 61 -2.17 8.56 -9.46
N ASP A 62 -0.92 8.30 -9.82
CA ASP A 62 -0.55 7.21 -10.71
C ASP A 62 -0.23 5.96 -9.90
N GLY A 63 -0.75 4.83 -10.35
CA GLY A 63 -0.55 3.54 -9.71
C GLY A 63 -0.12 2.46 -10.69
N GLU A 64 0.51 1.42 -10.17
CA GLU A 64 0.82 0.18 -10.88
C GLU A 64 0.11 -0.97 -10.18
N ILE A 65 -0.70 -1.72 -10.93
CA ILE A 65 -1.28 -2.98 -10.48
C ILE A 65 -0.38 -4.11 -10.92
N GLN A 66 0.02 -4.95 -9.98
CA GLN A 66 0.74 -6.20 -10.24
C GLN A 66 -0.19 -7.37 -9.98
N THR A 67 -0.39 -8.22 -10.99
CA THR A 67 -1.23 -9.41 -10.89
C THR A 67 -0.48 -10.58 -10.26
N LEU A 68 -1.23 -11.62 -9.89
CA LEU A 68 -0.66 -12.90 -9.44
C LEU A 68 0.10 -13.62 -10.57
N THR A 69 -0.25 -13.37 -11.83
CA THR A 69 0.43 -13.90 -13.02
C THR A 69 1.70 -13.14 -13.40
N GLY A 70 1.98 -12.01 -12.73
CA GLY A 70 3.18 -11.19 -12.95
C GLY A 70 2.98 -10.05 -13.96
N GLU A 71 1.80 -9.91 -14.54
CA GLU A 71 1.47 -8.78 -15.41
C GLU A 71 1.43 -7.47 -14.63
N ARG A 72 1.71 -6.35 -15.32
CA ARG A 72 1.72 -5.01 -14.74
C ARG A 72 0.87 -4.06 -15.58
N PHE A 73 -0.01 -3.34 -14.90
CA PHE A 73 -0.90 -2.35 -15.52
C PHE A 73 -0.71 -1.00 -14.87
N LEU A 74 -0.48 0.02 -15.68
CA LEU A 74 -0.51 1.41 -15.23
C LEU A 74 -1.95 1.89 -15.11
N VAL A 75 -2.27 2.48 -13.99
CA VAL A 75 -3.59 3.05 -13.70
C VAL A 75 -3.41 4.50 -13.28
N ARG A 76 -4.07 5.40 -13.98
CA ARG A 76 -4.13 6.82 -13.61
C ARG A 76 -5.37 7.11 -12.78
N ASN A 77 -5.30 8.18 -12.01
CA ASN A 77 -6.40 8.64 -11.17
C ASN A 77 -6.91 7.56 -10.22
N ILE A 78 -5.99 6.81 -9.61
CA ILE A 78 -6.30 5.74 -8.65
C ILE A 78 -6.32 6.26 -7.22
N ASN A 79 -7.24 5.74 -6.40
CA ASN A 79 -7.32 6.05 -4.99
C ASN A 79 -7.82 4.84 -4.20
N LEU A 80 -7.55 4.79 -2.89
CA LEU A 80 -8.11 3.78 -1.99
C LEU A 80 -9.35 4.35 -1.30
N ASN A 81 -10.51 3.80 -1.58
CA ASN A 81 -11.72 4.04 -0.81
C ASN A 81 -11.63 3.27 0.51
N ILE A 82 -11.33 3.99 1.61
CA ILE A 82 -11.11 3.38 2.93
C ILE A 82 -12.41 2.78 3.47
N SER A 83 -13.55 3.44 3.22
CA SER A 83 -14.86 2.97 3.70
C SER A 83 -15.27 1.65 3.05
N ARG A 84 -14.98 1.49 1.76
CA ARG A 84 -15.31 0.29 0.97
C ARG A 84 -14.18 -0.73 0.95
N ASN A 85 -13.01 -0.36 1.47
CA ASN A 85 -11.80 -1.16 1.44
C ASN A 85 -11.42 -1.64 0.02
N ALA A 86 -11.57 -0.76 -0.97
CA ALA A 86 -11.36 -1.07 -2.38
C ALA A 86 -10.56 0.03 -3.06
N PHE A 87 -9.66 -0.35 -3.97
CA PHE A 87 -9.08 0.61 -4.89
C PHE A 87 -10.07 0.96 -5.99
N GLU A 88 -10.10 2.23 -6.30
CA GLU A 88 -11.00 2.80 -7.29
C GLU A 88 -10.21 3.73 -8.20
N ALA A 89 -10.55 3.77 -9.49
CA ALA A 89 -9.94 4.69 -10.46
C ALA A 89 -11.01 5.42 -11.26
N LYS A 90 -10.76 6.70 -11.53
CA LYS A 90 -11.58 7.47 -12.50
C LYS A 90 -11.11 7.13 -13.91
N ILE A 91 -12.03 6.59 -14.72
CA ILE A 91 -11.68 6.10 -16.06
C ILE A 91 -11.78 7.21 -17.11
N ASN A 92 -12.77 8.09 -16.97
CA ASN A 92 -13.06 9.18 -17.88
C ASN A 92 -13.38 10.45 -17.08
N ASP A 93 -13.51 11.59 -17.79
CA ASP A 93 -13.92 12.87 -17.22
C ASP A 93 -15.38 12.87 -16.72
N ASN A 94 -16.11 11.77 -16.92
CA ASN A 94 -17.53 11.60 -16.61
C ASN A 94 -17.67 10.88 -15.28
N ASP A 95 -17.25 11.32 -14.17
CA ASP A 95 -17.52 10.75 -12.81
C ASP A 95 -17.69 9.21 -12.70
N SER A 96 -17.33 8.46 -13.76
CA SER A 96 -17.32 7.02 -13.77
C SER A 96 -16.15 6.49 -12.96
N ILE A 97 -16.46 5.67 -11.96
CA ILE A 97 -15.46 5.06 -11.09
C ILE A 97 -15.41 3.57 -11.37
N PHE A 98 -14.21 3.06 -11.61
CA PHE A 98 -13.94 1.63 -11.67
C PHE A 98 -13.41 1.14 -10.33
N SER A 99 -14.03 0.13 -9.75
CA SER A 99 -13.60 -0.50 -8.50
C SER A 99 -12.91 -1.82 -8.77
N PHE A 100 -11.68 -1.95 -8.29
CA PHE A 100 -10.85 -3.15 -8.44
C PHE A 100 -11.21 -4.17 -7.36
N ASN A 101 -11.25 -5.45 -7.74
CA ASN A 101 -11.25 -6.55 -6.79
C ASN A 101 -9.85 -7.17 -6.67
N PHE A 102 -9.53 -7.73 -5.51
CA PHE A 102 -8.20 -8.28 -5.25
C PHE A 102 -7.99 -9.73 -5.67
N ASN A 103 -8.95 -10.38 -6.32
CA ASN A 103 -8.89 -11.82 -6.60
C ASN A 103 -7.65 -12.21 -7.42
N ASN A 104 -7.26 -11.38 -8.37
CA ASN A 104 -6.09 -11.61 -9.23
C ASN A 104 -4.97 -10.59 -9.01
N ILE A 105 -5.06 -9.74 -7.99
CA ILE A 105 -4.10 -8.68 -7.71
C ILE A 105 -3.16 -9.12 -6.60
N LYS A 106 -1.86 -9.15 -6.90
CA LYS A 106 -0.80 -9.42 -5.93
C LYS A 106 -0.52 -8.22 -5.04
N GLN A 107 -0.44 -7.03 -5.65
CA GLN A 107 -0.22 -5.75 -4.97
C GLN A 107 -0.53 -4.58 -5.89
N ILE A 108 -0.76 -3.43 -5.29
CA ILE A 108 -0.90 -2.15 -5.99
C ILE A 108 0.18 -1.21 -5.44
N ILE A 109 0.84 -0.48 -6.33
CA ILE A 109 1.85 0.52 -5.98
C ILE A 109 1.29 1.88 -6.34
N ILE A 110 1.22 2.81 -5.38
CA ILE A 110 0.78 4.20 -5.62
C ILE A 110 1.78 5.12 -4.96
N ASN A 111 2.30 6.09 -5.71
CA ASN A 111 3.27 7.07 -5.22
C ASN A 111 4.48 6.41 -4.52
N GLY A 112 4.96 5.27 -5.05
CA GLY A 112 6.08 4.50 -4.51
C GLY A 112 5.76 3.66 -3.27
N LYS A 113 4.53 3.65 -2.80
CA LYS A 113 4.08 2.86 -1.66
C LYS A 113 3.37 1.59 -2.12
N TYR A 114 3.61 0.49 -1.42
CA TYR A 114 3.07 -0.83 -1.74
C TYR A 114 1.84 -1.13 -0.91
N TYR A 115 0.75 -1.49 -1.56
CA TYR A 115 -0.51 -1.87 -0.92
C TYR A 115 -0.83 -3.32 -1.23
N LYS A 116 -1.19 -4.07 -0.19
CA LYS A 116 -1.57 -5.48 -0.30
C LYS A 116 -2.85 -5.73 0.47
N ASN A 117 -3.61 -6.69 -0.04
CA ASN A 117 -4.77 -7.21 0.67
C ASN A 117 -4.34 -8.41 1.53
N TYR A 118 -4.70 -8.39 2.80
CA TYR A 118 -4.45 -9.49 3.72
C TYR A 118 -5.74 -9.89 4.41
N PHE A 119 -5.94 -11.20 4.51
CA PHE A 119 -7.03 -11.76 5.31
C PHE A 119 -6.66 -11.67 6.80
N ASN A 120 -7.53 -11.07 7.58
CA ASN A 120 -7.36 -10.91 9.03
C ASN A 120 -8.71 -10.98 9.73
N ASN A 121 -8.86 -11.91 10.67
CA ASN A 121 -10.08 -12.08 11.48
C ASN A 121 -11.37 -12.08 10.63
N GLU A 122 -11.45 -13.00 9.66
CA GLU A 122 -12.62 -13.22 8.80
C GLU A 122 -12.91 -12.11 7.76
N ASP A 123 -12.03 -11.10 7.65
CA ASP A 123 -12.18 -10.01 6.71
C ASP A 123 -10.90 -9.76 5.91
N ASN A 124 -11.06 -9.39 4.65
CA ASN A 124 -9.98 -8.96 3.78
C ASN A 124 -9.77 -7.46 3.96
N ARG A 125 -8.54 -7.04 4.26
CA ARG A 125 -8.20 -5.62 4.41
C ARG A 125 -6.98 -5.24 3.61
N VAL A 126 -7.06 -4.04 3.04
CA VAL A 126 -5.93 -3.39 2.38
C VAL A 126 -5.03 -2.72 3.43
N TYR A 127 -3.74 -3.01 3.31
CA TYR A 127 -2.69 -2.39 4.12
C TYR A 127 -1.60 -1.83 3.22
N GLU A 128 -1.02 -0.70 3.61
CA GLU A 128 0.26 -0.23 3.10
C GLU A 128 1.37 -1.08 3.76
N LEU A 129 2.29 -1.59 2.95
CA LEU A 129 3.46 -2.33 3.42
C LEU A 129 4.56 -1.32 3.77
N VAL A 130 4.74 -1.03 5.04
CA VAL A 130 5.72 -0.06 5.54
C VAL A 130 7.13 -0.67 5.59
N TYR A 131 7.24 -1.92 6.08
CA TYR A 131 8.50 -2.66 6.13
C TYR A 131 8.24 -4.14 5.82
N SER A 132 9.16 -4.77 5.08
CA SER A 132 9.06 -6.19 4.71
C SER A 132 10.38 -6.90 5.00
N GLY A 133 10.47 -7.54 6.15
CA GLY A 133 11.61 -8.39 6.53
C GLY A 133 11.33 -9.88 6.30
N LYS A 134 12.34 -10.72 6.55
CA LYS A 134 12.26 -12.17 6.37
C LYS A 134 11.26 -12.85 7.30
N THR A 135 11.15 -12.40 8.55
CA THR A 135 10.33 -13.04 9.60
C THR A 135 9.04 -12.30 9.92
N PHE A 136 8.96 -11.02 9.60
CA PHE A 136 7.78 -10.19 9.83
C PHE A 136 7.73 -9.00 8.88
N SER A 137 6.56 -8.40 8.78
CA SER A 137 6.33 -7.14 8.08
C SER A 137 5.61 -6.16 9.00
N ILE A 138 5.86 -4.86 8.82
CA ILE A 138 5.07 -3.79 9.42
C ILE A 138 4.09 -3.28 8.38
N LEU A 139 2.83 -3.23 8.77
CA LEU A 139 1.71 -2.83 7.94
C LEU A 139 1.08 -1.57 8.51
N LYS A 140 0.58 -0.69 7.64
CA LYS A 140 -0.26 0.46 8.01
C LYS A 140 -1.66 0.24 7.47
N GLY A 141 -2.64 0.20 8.36
CA GLY A 141 -4.06 0.09 8.03
C GLY A 141 -4.77 1.42 8.20
N PHE A 142 -5.84 1.60 7.46
CA PHE A 142 -6.63 2.83 7.41
C PHE A 142 -8.06 2.55 7.82
N THR A 143 -8.63 3.48 8.58
CA THR A 143 -10.06 3.50 8.91
C THR A 143 -10.60 4.90 8.68
N VAL A 144 -11.88 5.00 8.32
CA VAL A 144 -12.58 6.26 8.16
C VAL A 144 -13.91 6.20 8.90
N LYS A 145 -14.28 7.31 9.55
CA LYS A 145 -15.58 7.45 10.21
C LYS A 145 -16.23 8.74 9.71
N LEU A 146 -17.53 8.66 9.42
CA LEU A 146 -18.35 9.85 9.22
C LEU A 146 -18.79 10.35 10.61
N VAL A 147 -18.38 11.55 10.96
CA VAL A 147 -18.79 12.25 12.18
C VAL A 147 -19.86 13.24 11.79
N THR A 148 -21.08 13.06 12.31
CA THR A 148 -22.22 13.92 12.02
C THR A 148 -22.03 15.31 12.64
N GLY A 149 -22.37 16.34 11.88
CA GLY A 149 -22.43 17.71 12.37
C GLY A 149 -23.52 17.87 13.43
N SER A 150 -23.41 18.89 14.24
CA SER A 150 -24.39 19.24 15.28
C SER A 150 -25.01 20.60 14.96
N GLY A 151 -26.34 20.66 15.02
CA GLY A 151 -27.06 21.94 14.99
C GLY A 151 -26.92 22.77 16.28
N ASN A 152 -26.26 22.23 17.31
CA ASN A 152 -26.03 22.95 18.57
C ASN A 152 -24.85 23.94 18.39
N PRO A 153 -25.08 25.26 18.54
CA PRO A 153 -24.03 26.28 18.40
C PRO A 153 -22.82 26.10 19.34
N MET A 154 -23.04 25.45 20.48
CA MET A 154 -21.98 25.17 21.47
C MET A 154 -20.98 24.11 21.01
N VAL A 155 -21.30 23.30 20.00
CA VAL A 155 -20.47 22.15 19.55
C VAL A 155 -19.54 22.54 18.39
N ASN A 156 -19.67 23.72 17.81
CA ASN A 156 -18.88 24.26 16.68
C ASN A 156 -18.59 23.24 15.55
N ARG A 157 -19.59 22.42 15.21
CA ARG A 157 -19.56 21.44 14.09
C ARG A 157 -20.84 21.53 13.29
N SER A 158 -20.88 22.40 12.30
CA SER A 158 -22.05 22.60 11.44
C SER A 158 -22.22 21.51 10.37
N ASN A 159 -21.13 20.93 9.87
CA ASN A 159 -21.11 19.97 8.77
C ASN A 159 -20.69 18.57 9.21
N ASP A 160 -21.19 17.58 8.49
CA ASP A 160 -20.69 16.22 8.59
C ASP A 160 -19.23 16.19 8.09
N LYS A 161 -18.40 15.32 8.67
CA LYS A 161 -16.97 15.24 8.34
C LYS A 161 -16.47 13.81 8.35
N TYR A 162 -15.73 13.43 7.32
CA TYR A 162 -14.92 12.22 7.35
C TYR A 162 -13.66 12.42 8.20
N VAL A 163 -13.43 11.50 9.14
CA VAL A 163 -12.23 11.46 9.99
C VAL A 163 -11.47 10.18 9.68
N LYS A 164 -10.29 10.33 9.08
CA LYS A 164 -9.37 9.23 8.76
C LYS A 164 -8.49 8.94 9.97
N LYS A 165 -8.18 7.65 10.19
CA LYS A 165 -7.23 7.22 11.20
C LYS A 165 -6.32 6.15 10.62
N GLU A 166 -5.02 6.29 10.88
CA GLU A 166 -3.98 5.30 10.58
C GLU A 166 -3.68 4.47 11.82
N SER A 167 -3.35 3.20 11.61
CA SER A 167 -2.94 2.29 12.67
C SER A 167 -1.90 1.33 12.12
N TYR A 168 -0.91 0.98 12.95
CA TYR A 168 0.15 0.06 12.54
C TYR A 168 -0.11 -1.33 13.08
N PHE A 169 0.39 -2.32 12.35
CA PHE A 169 0.26 -3.73 12.64
C PHE A 169 1.58 -4.44 12.33
N ILE A 170 1.85 -5.49 13.08
CA ILE A 170 2.93 -6.43 12.78
C ILE A 170 2.32 -7.73 12.24
N ARG A 171 2.81 -8.19 11.10
CA ARG A 171 2.41 -9.46 10.49
C ARG A 171 3.57 -10.43 10.56
N SER A 172 3.38 -11.55 11.27
CA SER A 172 4.33 -12.66 11.25
C SER A 172 4.27 -13.40 9.91
N THR A 173 5.44 -13.68 9.32
CA THR A 173 5.53 -14.44 8.07
C THR A 173 5.09 -15.88 8.25
N ASP A 174 5.49 -16.53 9.34
CA ASP A 174 5.24 -17.95 9.61
C ASP A 174 3.78 -18.22 9.95
N LYS A 175 3.25 -17.47 10.91
CA LYS A 175 1.88 -17.68 11.43
C LYS A 175 0.81 -16.96 10.60
N LYS A 176 1.21 -16.04 9.72
CA LYS A 176 0.32 -15.13 8.96
C LYS A 176 -0.64 -14.30 9.84
N THR A 177 -0.40 -14.25 11.15
CA THR A 177 -1.19 -13.45 12.10
C THR A 177 -0.86 -11.98 11.94
N ILE A 178 -1.86 -11.13 12.11
CA ILE A 178 -1.74 -9.65 12.08
C ILE A 178 -2.17 -9.14 13.45
N GLU A 179 -1.25 -8.48 14.15
CA GLU A 179 -1.46 -7.96 15.48
C GLU A 179 -1.26 -6.44 15.51
N SER A 180 -1.98 -5.75 16.38
CA SER A 180 -1.81 -4.31 16.56
C SER A 180 -0.39 -3.99 17.02
N PHE A 181 0.22 -3.00 16.38
CA PHE A 181 1.56 -2.53 16.69
C PHE A 181 1.55 -1.02 16.93
N LYS A 182 2.28 -0.55 17.94
CA LYS A 182 2.43 0.88 18.22
C LYS A 182 3.83 1.32 17.81
N MET A 183 3.94 2.27 16.89
CA MET A 183 5.23 2.88 16.53
C MET A 183 5.67 3.83 17.65
N ASN A 184 6.37 3.28 18.62
CA ASN A 184 6.97 4.02 19.74
C ASN A 184 8.19 3.28 20.31
N LYS A 185 9.01 3.98 21.09
CA LYS A 185 10.24 3.45 21.67
C LYS A 185 10.03 2.12 22.41
N ARG A 186 8.98 2.03 23.24
CA ARG A 186 8.71 0.82 24.05
C ARG A 186 8.44 -0.41 23.19
N SER A 187 7.59 -0.26 22.16
CA SER A 187 7.20 -1.39 21.28
C SER A 187 8.35 -1.81 20.38
N LEU A 188 9.13 -0.85 19.85
CA LEU A 188 10.28 -1.14 19.01
C LEU A 188 11.41 -1.79 19.80
N ASN A 189 11.73 -1.30 21.01
CA ASN A 189 12.73 -1.95 21.87
C ASN A 189 12.32 -3.39 22.21
N LYS A 190 11.06 -3.63 22.58
CA LYS A 190 10.54 -4.97 22.82
C LYS A 190 10.65 -5.86 21.58
N LEU A 191 10.43 -5.32 20.38
CA LEU A 191 10.60 -6.05 19.12
C LEU A 191 12.08 -6.43 18.89
N PHE A 192 13.02 -5.50 19.14
CA PHE A 192 14.45 -5.78 19.04
C PHE A 192 14.89 -6.84 20.04
N GLU A 193 14.53 -6.70 21.32
CA GLU A 193 14.83 -7.66 22.38
C GLU A 193 14.32 -9.07 22.06
N ASN A 194 13.12 -9.17 21.50
CA ASN A 194 12.52 -10.48 21.17
C ASN A 194 13.11 -11.12 19.91
N LYS A 195 13.70 -10.36 19.00
CA LYS A 195 14.13 -10.82 17.68
C LYS A 195 15.63 -10.84 17.48
N LEU A 196 16.39 -10.06 18.24
CA LEU A 196 17.84 -9.95 18.14
C LEU A 196 18.52 -10.61 19.36
N LYS A 197 19.67 -11.22 19.11
CA LYS A 197 20.52 -11.75 20.20
C LYS A 197 21.25 -10.64 20.96
N ASP A 198 21.59 -9.58 20.25
CA ASP A 198 22.28 -8.39 20.80
C ASP A 198 21.61 -7.12 20.26
N VAL A 199 21.05 -6.35 21.18
CA VAL A 199 20.37 -5.07 20.87
C VAL A 199 21.29 -3.86 20.98
N SER A 200 22.48 -4.00 21.56
CA SER A 200 23.41 -2.87 21.80
C SER A 200 23.78 -2.16 20.51
N ARG A 201 23.98 -2.93 19.43
CA ARG A 201 24.32 -2.44 18.11
C ARG A 201 23.25 -1.55 17.49
N ILE A 202 21.97 -1.95 17.56
CA ILE A 202 20.88 -1.13 17.03
C ILE A 202 20.65 0.11 17.86
N LEU A 203 20.76 0.03 19.18
CA LEU A 203 20.64 1.18 20.06
C LEU A 203 21.75 2.21 19.79
N ALA A 204 23.01 1.76 19.67
CA ALA A 204 24.13 2.62 19.29
C ALA A 204 23.92 3.30 17.91
N PHE A 205 23.37 2.58 16.93
CA PHE A 205 23.04 3.15 15.62
C PHE A 205 21.96 4.23 15.76
N ILE A 206 20.88 3.97 16.48
CA ILE A 206 19.79 4.93 16.71
C ILE A 206 20.32 6.23 17.31
N ASP A 207 21.17 6.10 18.34
CA ASP A 207 21.73 7.26 19.03
C ASP A 207 22.74 8.01 18.15
N SER A 208 23.61 7.31 17.41
CA SER A 208 24.62 7.92 16.55
C SER A 208 24.04 8.75 15.40
N VAL A 209 22.88 8.35 14.88
CA VAL A 209 22.19 9.03 13.76
C VAL A 209 21.01 9.88 14.25
N ASN A 210 20.73 9.88 15.57
CA ASN A 210 19.63 10.61 16.21
C ASN A 210 18.25 10.29 15.58
N LEU A 211 17.93 8.99 15.41
CA LEU A 211 16.68 8.56 14.80
C LEU A 211 15.50 8.68 15.77
N SER A 212 14.34 9.10 15.24
CA SER A 212 13.10 9.26 15.97
C SER A 212 12.23 8.00 15.94
N TYR A 213 11.85 7.47 17.09
CA TYR A 213 10.89 6.35 17.20
C TYR A 213 9.45 6.69 16.78
N LYS A 214 9.16 7.96 16.48
CA LYS A 214 7.85 8.45 16.06
C LYS A 214 7.78 8.76 14.57
N ASP A 215 8.92 8.90 13.93
CA ASP A 215 9.01 9.13 12.50
C ASP A 215 9.03 7.80 11.74
N GLU A 216 8.14 7.63 10.78
CA GLU A 216 8.00 6.38 10.02
C GLU A 216 9.26 6.03 9.22
N LYS A 217 9.89 7.02 8.60
CA LYS A 217 11.10 6.81 7.79
C LYS A 217 12.28 6.39 8.69
N ASP A 218 12.40 7.02 9.85
CA ASP A 218 13.44 6.66 10.81
C ASP A 218 13.24 5.24 11.36
N VAL A 219 11.99 4.87 11.64
CA VAL A 219 11.66 3.51 12.07
C VAL A 219 11.98 2.49 10.97
N ILE A 220 11.68 2.77 9.72
CA ILE A 220 12.08 1.90 8.59
C ILE A 220 13.60 1.70 8.59
N ARG A 221 14.37 2.78 8.70
CA ARG A 221 15.85 2.71 8.77
C ARG A 221 16.36 1.87 9.95
N MET A 222 15.70 1.98 11.12
CA MET A 222 16.02 1.14 12.28
C MET A 222 15.78 -0.34 11.97
N LEU A 223 14.65 -0.66 11.34
CA LEU A 223 14.28 -2.04 11.01
C LEU A 223 15.19 -2.64 9.93
N GLU A 224 15.51 -1.88 8.89
CA GLU A 224 16.47 -2.28 7.85
C GLU A 224 17.85 -2.56 8.44
N PHE A 225 18.36 -1.66 9.28
CA PHE A 225 19.65 -1.85 9.95
C PHE A 225 19.67 -3.09 10.86
N ALA A 226 18.56 -3.36 11.54
CA ALA A 226 18.45 -4.46 12.50
C ALA A 226 18.25 -5.83 11.83
N PHE A 227 17.53 -5.91 10.71
CA PHE A 227 17.00 -7.19 10.20
C PHE A 227 17.34 -7.50 8.73
N ASP A 228 17.83 -6.56 7.94
CA ASP A 228 18.07 -6.76 6.49
C ASP A 228 19.52 -7.18 6.15
N LYS A 229 20.19 -7.85 7.09
CA LYS A 229 21.53 -8.42 6.87
C LYS A 229 21.49 -9.88 6.48
#